data_5101fda025ccd3ae57160da4db660352
#
_entry.id   5101fda025ccd3ae57160da4db660352
#
_cell.length_a   1.000
_cell.length_b   1.000
_cell.length_c   1.000
_cell.angle_alpha   90.00
_cell.angle_beta   90.00
_cell.angle_gamma   90.00
#
_symmetry.space_group_name_H-M   'P 1'
#
loop_
_entity.id
_entity.type
_entity.pdbx_description
1 polymer ?
#
loop_
_entity_poly.entity_id
_entity_poly.type
_entity_poly.pdbx_seq_one_letter_code
_entity_poly.pdbx_strand_id
1 'polypeptide(L)'
;MRTVKAAAAAATAVIGAGAAAVAAGRFASDAALKAPPGRPLPTEPRLTVHGTAAGQIILTRDLAALRPGRYGLSGDGSHAVVGPVLTTAPHTADTVVRRLESVTHGTLKAGDKAWLTPNVYVGNPSAALGLDHADVDIPGELGALPAWFVPGARDTWVIAVHGLGTTRELAMNVMEFLHRNRFPVLALAYRGDLGAPRRPDGLNHLGETEWRDLDAAIRYAVRNGARQVVLHGWSTGATMALRAAAHSGLRDRVSGLVLDSPVLSWQTTLRALAAARRTPGVLLPLAVRAAQGRTGLYDDGVAGPAPFDGLRIPALVFHGPDDTVAPWRFSRHLAAARPDMVALYTVGKAPHGAMWNADPQAYEEALRRFLTPLM
;
A
#
# COMPACT_ATOMS: atom_id res chain seq x y z
N MET A 1 40.97 -43.60 8.04
CA MET A 1 40.16 -43.29 6.85
C MET A 1 38.65 -43.14 7.12
N ARG A 2 38.00 -43.92 8.00
CA ARG A 2 36.56 -43.80 8.31
C ARG A 2 36.20 -42.48 9.00
N THR A 3 36.99 -41.98 9.91
CA THR A 3 36.79 -40.72 10.66
C THR A 3 36.86 -39.46 9.75
N VAL A 4 37.79 -39.45 8.79
CA VAL A 4 37.94 -38.34 7.82
C VAL A 4 36.73 -38.27 6.86
N LYS A 5 36.26 -39.46 6.42
CA LYS A 5 35.06 -39.52 5.56
C LYS A 5 33.80 -39.07 6.30
N ALA A 6 33.64 -39.43 7.57
CA ALA A 6 32.51 -38.96 8.41
C ALA A 6 32.57 -37.45 8.66
N ALA A 7 33.74 -36.88 8.94
CA ALA A 7 33.92 -35.45 9.10
C ALA A 7 33.63 -34.66 7.80
N ALA A 8 34.10 -35.18 6.65
CA ALA A 8 33.80 -34.58 5.34
C ALA A 8 32.29 -34.62 5.02
N ALA A 9 31.64 -35.76 5.27
CA ALA A 9 30.19 -35.89 5.06
C ALA A 9 29.38 -34.95 6.00
N ALA A 10 29.79 -34.82 7.27
CA ALA A 10 29.16 -33.88 8.21
C ALA A 10 29.37 -32.42 7.77
N ALA A 11 30.58 -32.05 7.34
CA ALA A 11 30.86 -30.71 6.82
C ALA A 11 30.03 -30.41 5.55
N THR A 12 29.92 -31.33 4.64
CA THR A 12 29.09 -31.17 3.42
C THR A 12 27.62 -31.04 3.75
N ALA A 13 27.11 -31.83 4.73
CA ALA A 13 25.71 -31.70 5.19
C ALA A 13 25.43 -30.37 5.86
N VAL A 14 26.34 -29.85 6.67
CA VAL A 14 26.22 -28.54 7.32
C VAL A 14 26.25 -27.40 6.28
N ILE A 15 27.15 -27.46 5.31
CA ILE A 15 27.23 -26.46 4.23
C ILE A 15 25.98 -26.53 3.36
N GLY A 16 25.49 -27.73 3.01
CA GLY A 16 24.26 -27.92 2.25
C GLY A 16 23.03 -27.41 2.97
N ALA A 17 22.91 -27.69 4.28
CA ALA A 17 21.80 -27.15 5.11
C ALA A 17 21.87 -25.63 5.22
N GLY A 18 23.07 -25.04 5.38
CA GLY A 18 23.27 -23.60 5.41
C GLY A 18 22.86 -22.92 4.10
N ALA A 19 23.28 -23.47 2.95
CA ALA A 19 22.92 -22.95 1.64
C ALA A 19 21.40 -23.02 1.40
N ALA A 20 20.76 -24.14 1.76
CA ALA A 20 19.31 -24.30 1.66
C ALA A 20 18.56 -23.29 2.55
N ALA A 21 19.02 -23.04 3.77
CA ALA A 21 18.44 -22.05 4.68
C ALA A 21 18.54 -20.63 4.10
N VAL A 22 19.68 -20.25 3.53
CA VAL A 22 19.86 -18.95 2.86
C VAL A 22 18.93 -18.82 1.66
N ALA A 23 18.82 -19.86 0.82
CA ALA A 23 17.92 -19.86 -0.33
C ALA A 23 16.46 -19.73 0.08
N ALA A 24 16.03 -20.47 1.10
CA ALA A 24 14.67 -20.38 1.65
C ALA A 24 14.38 -19.00 2.23
N GLY A 25 15.32 -18.42 2.99
CA GLY A 25 15.19 -17.07 3.52
C GLY A 25 15.08 -16.01 2.42
N ARG A 26 15.88 -16.12 1.36
CA ARG A 26 15.80 -15.23 0.19
C ARG A 26 14.47 -15.36 -0.52
N PHE A 27 14.02 -16.57 -0.82
CA PHE A 27 12.72 -16.82 -1.47
C PHE A 27 11.57 -16.23 -0.65
N ALA A 28 11.57 -16.47 0.66
CA ALA A 28 10.55 -15.96 1.55
C ALA A 28 10.56 -14.40 1.63
N SER A 29 11.75 -13.77 1.67
CA SER A 29 11.86 -12.32 1.70
C SER A 29 11.44 -11.64 0.40
N ASP A 30 11.50 -12.33 -0.75
CA ASP A 30 11.02 -11.82 -2.04
C ASP A 30 9.50 -11.53 -2.04
N ALA A 31 8.74 -12.07 -1.07
CA ALA A 31 7.33 -11.76 -0.90
C ALA A 31 7.07 -10.26 -0.73
N ALA A 32 7.96 -9.58 -0.02
CA ALA A 32 7.88 -8.15 0.23
C ALA A 32 8.86 -7.37 -0.66
N LEU A 33 10.13 -7.81 -0.72
CA LEU A 33 11.19 -7.04 -1.37
C LEU A 33 11.06 -6.97 -2.90
N LYS A 34 10.30 -7.89 -3.50
CA LYS A 34 10.06 -7.95 -4.95
C LYS A 34 8.58 -7.98 -5.31
N ALA A 35 7.72 -7.36 -4.49
CA ALA A 35 6.31 -7.23 -4.83
C ALA A 35 6.17 -6.32 -6.06
N PRO A 36 5.62 -6.83 -7.17
CA PRO A 36 5.50 -6.04 -8.40
C PRO A 36 4.35 -5.02 -8.26
N PRO A 37 4.52 -3.78 -8.77
CA PRO A 37 3.46 -2.79 -8.81
C PRO A 37 2.24 -3.30 -9.60
N GLY A 38 1.04 -2.96 -9.16
CA GLY A 38 -0.22 -3.34 -9.81
C GLY A 38 -0.57 -4.83 -9.72
N ARG A 39 0.10 -5.59 -8.83
CA ARG A 39 -0.22 -7.00 -8.59
C ARG A 39 -0.67 -7.22 -7.15
N PRO A 40 -1.64 -8.13 -6.92
CA PRO A 40 -2.14 -8.39 -5.58
C PRO A 40 -1.02 -8.91 -4.67
N LEU A 41 -1.07 -8.51 -3.43
CA LEU A 41 -0.21 -9.08 -2.39
C LEU A 41 -0.57 -10.56 -2.17
N PRO A 42 0.35 -11.39 -1.65
CA PRO A 42 0.10 -12.80 -1.38
C PRO A 42 -1.07 -13.07 -0.41
N THR A 43 -1.50 -12.07 0.34
CA THR A 43 -2.62 -12.11 1.27
C THR A 43 -3.99 -12.00 0.58
N GLU A 44 -4.04 -11.58 -0.68
CA GLU A 44 -5.30 -11.43 -1.41
C GLU A 44 -5.68 -12.73 -2.14
N PRO A 45 -6.83 -13.35 -1.79
CA PRO A 45 -7.25 -14.60 -2.40
C PRO A 45 -7.75 -14.39 -3.83
N ARG A 46 -7.53 -15.39 -4.67
CA ARG A 46 -8.15 -15.45 -5.99
C ARG A 46 -9.59 -15.98 -5.86
N LEU A 47 -10.53 -15.20 -6.34
CA LEU A 47 -11.95 -15.56 -6.45
C LEU A 47 -12.24 -16.12 -7.84
N THR A 48 -13.25 -16.99 -7.95
CA THR A 48 -13.78 -17.41 -9.25
C THR A 48 -15.02 -16.57 -9.55
N VAL A 49 -15.10 -16.05 -10.78
CA VAL A 49 -16.31 -15.47 -11.33
C VAL A 49 -17.21 -16.62 -11.77
N HIS A 50 -18.43 -16.71 -11.24
CA HIS A 50 -19.43 -17.73 -11.63
C HIS A 50 -20.38 -17.21 -12.72
N GLY A 51 -20.49 -15.89 -12.85
CA GLY A 51 -21.29 -15.25 -13.87
C GLY A 51 -21.47 -13.76 -13.63
N THR A 52 -21.94 -13.07 -14.65
CA THR A 52 -22.33 -11.66 -14.61
C THR A 52 -23.73 -11.53 -15.22
N ALA A 53 -24.58 -10.70 -14.63
CA ALA A 53 -25.90 -10.40 -15.17
C ALA A 53 -26.36 -9.02 -14.67
N ALA A 54 -27.00 -8.22 -15.53
CA ALA A 54 -27.76 -7.01 -15.20
C ALA A 54 -27.27 -6.22 -13.94
N GLY A 55 -26.03 -5.78 -13.92
CA GLY A 55 -25.47 -5.01 -12.79
C GLY A 55 -25.08 -5.87 -11.57
N GLN A 56 -24.92 -7.17 -11.76
CA GLN A 56 -24.52 -8.11 -10.71
C GLN A 56 -23.36 -8.99 -11.17
N ILE A 57 -22.52 -9.40 -10.22
CA ILE A 57 -21.47 -10.40 -10.40
C ILE A 57 -21.57 -11.45 -9.30
N ILE A 58 -21.46 -12.70 -9.69
CA ILE A 58 -21.47 -13.85 -8.80
C ILE A 58 -20.03 -14.32 -8.61
N LEU A 59 -19.55 -14.30 -7.39
CA LEU A 59 -18.19 -14.68 -7.00
C LEU A 59 -18.21 -15.89 -6.06
N THR A 60 -17.13 -16.65 -6.02
CA THR A 60 -16.93 -17.64 -4.96
C THR A 60 -17.06 -16.99 -3.59
N ARG A 61 -17.80 -17.63 -2.68
CA ARG A 61 -17.96 -17.16 -1.30
C ARG A 61 -16.63 -17.33 -0.56
N ASP A 62 -16.06 -16.22 -0.18
CA ASP A 62 -14.82 -16.08 0.58
C ASP A 62 -14.94 -14.86 1.49
N LEU A 63 -14.15 -14.80 2.56
CA LEU A 63 -14.13 -13.62 3.44
C LEU A 63 -13.81 -12.33 2.67
N ALA A 64 -12.95 -12.41 1.66
CA ALA A 64 -12.66 -11.27 0.80
C ALA A 64 -13.88 -10.84 -0.03
N ALA A 65 -14.60 -11.80 -0.61
CA ALA A 65 -15.80 -11.51 -1.39
C ALA A 65 -16.96 -10.95 -0.55
N LEU A 66 -16.92 -11.12 0.78
CA LEU A 66 -17.90 -10.60 1.73
C LEU A 66 -17.54 -9.23 2.33
N ARG A 67 -16.38 -8.66 1.99
CA ARG A 67 -15.96 -7.33 2.47
C ARG A 67 -17.00 -6.26 2.11
N PRO A 68 -17.34 -5.35 3.04
CA PRO A 68 -18.27 -4.24 2.75
C PRO A 68 -17.64 -3.25 1.77
N GLY A 69 -18.49 -2.41 1.16
CA GLY A 69 -18.05 -1.26 0.39
C GLY A 69 -17.73 -1.55 -1.08
N ARG A 70 -16.81 -0.77 -1.65
CA ARG A 70 -16.55 -0.63 -3.08
C ARG A 70 -15.10 -0.95 -3.41
N TYR A 71 -14.87 -1.84 -4.37
CA TYR A 71 -13.53 -2.32 -4.76
C TYR A 71 -13.38 -2.37 -6.27
N GLY A 72 -12.12 -2.33 -6.74
CA GLY A 72 -11.80 -2.88 -8.03
C GLY A 72 -11.85 -4.41 -7.97
N LEU A 73 -12.20 -5.04 -9.08
CA LEU A 73 -12.09 -6.47 -9.31
C LEU A 73 -11.20 -6.66 -10.52
N SER A 74 -9.98 -7.15 -10.30
CA SER A 74 -8.98 -7.34 -11.35
C SER A 74 -8.83 -8.79 -11.70
N GLY A 75 -8.82 -9.10 -12.99
CA GLY A 75 -8.50 -10.40 -13.56
C GLY A 75 -7.33 -10.29 -14.54
N ASP A 76 -7.00 -11.40 -15.22
CA ASP A 76 -5.99 -11.37 -16.26
C ASP A 76 -6.54 -10.60 -17.50
N GLY A 77 -6.12 -9.33 -17.65
CA GLY A 77 -6.56 -8.45 -18.75
C GLY A 77 -7.95 -7.87 -18.57
N SER A 78 -8.53 -7.90 -17.38
CA SER A 78 -9.83 -7.29 -17.10
C SER A 78 -9.83 -6.52 -15.79
N HIS A 79 -10.67 -5.48 -15.75
CA HIS A 79 -10.94 -4.72 -14.52
C HIS A 79 -12.39 -4.27 -14.49
N ALA A 80 -13.00 -4.39 -13.32
CA ALA A 80 -14.36 -3.91 -13.05
C ALA A 80 -14.44 -3.23 -11.69
N VAL A 81 -15.48 -2.45 -11.49
CA VAL A 81 -15.82 -1.86 -10.20
C VAL A 81 -16.98 -2.65 -9.61
N VAL A 82 -16.79 -3.16 -8.40
CA VAL A 82 -17.79 -3.90 -7.66
C VAL A 82 -18.18 -3.15 -6.39
N GLY A 83 -19.48 -2.98 -6.20
CA GLY A 83 -20.07 -2.36 -5.02
C GLY A 83 -20.36 -3.38 -3.91
N PRO A 84 -21.30 -3.07 -3.01
CA PRO A 84 -21.63 -3.90 -1.85
C PRO A 84 -22.21 -5.26 -2.24
N VAL A 85 -22.16 -6.18 -1.27
CA VAL A 85 -22.83 -7.49 -1.34
C VAL A 85 -24.35 -7.29 -1.39
N LEU A 86 -25.01 -7.99 -2.32
CA LEU A 86 -26.46 -8.00 -2.48
C LEU A 86 -27.05 -9.18 -1.73
N THR A 87 -27.39 -8.97 -0.47
CA THR A 87 -27.85 -10.05 0.44
C THR A 87 -29.20 -10.64 0.04
N THR A 88 -30.02 -9.91 -0.71
CA THR A 88 -31.35 -10.36 -1.20
C THR A 88 -31.28 -11.05 -2.56
N ALA A 89 -30.15 -10.99 -3.26
CA ALA A 89 -29.99 -11.65 -4.55
C ALA A 89 -29.90 -13.18 -4.38
N PRO A 90 -30.53 -13.97 -5.26
CA PRO A 90 -30.42 -15.42 -5.23
C PRO A 90 -28.95 -15.88 -5.38
N HIS A 91 -28.50 -16.75 -4.51
CA HIS A 91 -27.15 -17.32 -4.52
C HIS A 91 -27.13 -18.71 -3.88
N THR A 92 -26.12 -19.51 -4.19
CA THR A 92 -25.86 -20.80 -3.53
C THR A 92 -25.06 -20.60 -2.23
N ALA A 93 -24.92 -21.64 -1.43
CA ALA A 93 -24.12 -21.59 -0.20
C ALA A 93 -22.65 -21.20 -0.46
N ASP A 94 -22.12 -21.57 -1.63
CA ASP A 94 -20.71 -21.38 -2.03
C ASP A 94 -20.46 -20.10 -2.84
N THR A 95 -21.49 -19.29 -3.06
CA THR A 95 -21.39 -18.06 -3.85
C THR A 95 -21.86 -16.84 -3.08
N VAL A 96 -21.47 -15.67 -3.56
CA VAL A 96 -21.94 -14.37 -3.11
C VAL A 96 -22.18 -13.49 -4.32
N VAL A 97 -23.24 -12.69 -4.28
CA VAL A 97 -23.57 -11.72 -5.32
C VAL A 97 -23.16 -10.33 -4.85
N ARG A 98 -22.41 -9.64 -5.70
CA ARG A 98 -22.08 -8.23 -5.48
C ARG A 98 -22.67 -7.38 -6.60
N ARG A 99 -22.90 -6.10 -6.33
CA ARG A 99 -23.22 -5.13 -7.36
C ARG A 99 -22.05 -5.05 -8.33
N LEU A 100 -22.29 -5.16 -9.62
CA LEU A 100 -21.33 -4.83 -10.68
C LEU A 100 -21.66 -3.41 -11.14
N GLU A 101 -20.82 -2.44 -10.77
CA GLU A 101 -21.08 -1.03 -11.10
C GLU A 101 -20.66 -0.70 -12.54
N SER A 102 -19.50 -1.20 -12.95
CA SER A 102 -18.98 -1.04 -14.31
C SER A 102 -17.91 -2.09 -14.62
N VAL A 103 -17.74 -2.38 -15.90
CA VAL A 103 -16.55 -3.07 -16.43
C VAL A 103 -15.70 -2.01 -17.11
N THR A 104 -14.51 -1.72 -16.53
CA THR A 104 -13.65 -0.64 -17.00
C THR A 104 -12.90 -1.03 -18.26
N HIS A 105 -12.39 -2.27 -18.30
CA HIS A 105 -11.81 -2.86 -19.51
C HIS A 105 -11.86 -4.39 -19.47
N GLY A 106 -11.69 -5.00 -20.63
CA GLY A 106 -11.74 -6.45 -20.78
C GLY A 106 -13.15 -7.01 -20.60
N THR A 107 -13.21 -8.29 -20.25
CA THR A 107 -14.46 -9.02 -19.99
C THR A 107 -14.30 -9.91 -18.78
N LEU A 108 -15.39 -10.16 -18.06
CA LEU A 108 -15.46 -11.10 -16.95
C LEU A 108 -16.42 -12.23 -17.32
N LYS A 109 -15.90 -13.43 -17.45
CA LYS A 109 -16.67 -14.64 -17.86
C LYS A 109 -16.70 -15.64 -16.71
N ALA A 110 -17.70 -16.52 -16.73
CA ALA A 110 -17.74 -17.65 -15.81
C ALA A 110 -16.48 -18.51 -15.94
N GLY A 111 -15.87 -18.83 -14.81
CA GLY A 111 -14.60 -19.55 -14.73
C GLY A 111 -13.35 -18.66 -14.56
N ASP A 112 -13.44 -17.37 -14.89
CA ASP A 112 -12.31 -16.45 -14.75
C ASP A 112 -11.88 -16.31 -13.30
N LYS A 113 -10.56 -16.12 -13.10
CA LYS A 113 -9.98 -15.84 -11.79
C LYS A 113 -9.72 -14.35 -11.64
N ALA A 114 -10.23 -13.79 -10.54
CA ALA A 114 -10.06 -12.38 -10.22
C ALA A 114 -9.78 -12.20 -8.73
N TRP A 115 -9.35 -11.02 -8.33
CA TRP A 115 -9.14 -10.64 -6.94
C TRP A 115 -9.67 -9.23 -6.68
N LEU A 116 -10.11 -8.97 -5.46
CA LEU A 116 -10.45 -7.62 -5.06
C LEU A 116 -9.18 -6.79 -4.89
N THR A 117 -9.22 -5.58 -5.37
CA THR A 117 -8.12 -4.61 -5.27
C THR A 117 -8.64 -3.30 -4.68
N PRO A 118 -7.83 -2.57 -3.91
CA PRO A 118 -8.19 -1.23 -3.46
C PRO A 118 -8.32 -0.22 -4.61
N ASN A 119 -7.67 -0.46 -5.76
CA ASN A 119 -7.75 0.40 -6.93
C ASN A 119 -9.13 0.29 -7.59
N VAL A 120 -10.02 1.25 -7.29
CA VAL A 120 -11.34 1.35 -7.94
C VAL A 120 -11.21 1.93 -9.34
N TYR A 121 -10.28 2.83 -9.53
CA TYR A 121 -10.02 3.52 -10.78
C TYR A 121 -8.72 3.03 -11.41
N VAL A 122 -8.70 2.93 -12.74
CA VAL A 122 -7.53 2.54 -13.54
C VAL A 122 -7.34 3.51 -14.70
N GLY A 123 -6.09 3.68 -15.14
CA GLY A 123 -5.71 4.66 -16.16
C GLY A 123 -5.22 5.96 -15.51
N ASN A 124 -5.56 7.10 -16.11
CA ASN A 124 -5.16 8.41 -15.61
C ASN A 124 -6.35 9.23 -15.09
N PRO A 125 -6.13 10.34 -14.38
CA PRO A 125 -7.21 11.14 -13.79
C PRO A 125 -8.24 11.65 -14.79
N SER A 126 -7.84 11.99 -16.01
CA SER A 126 -8.79 12.46 -17.03
C SER A 126 -9.68 11.31 -17.53
N ALA A 127 -9.09 10.17 -17.82
CA ALA A 127 -9.84 9.02 -18.33
C ALA A 127 -10.76 8.40 -17.26
N ALA A 128 -10.30 8.32 -16.02
CA ALA A 128 -11.01 7.63 -14.94
C ALA A 128 -12.00 8.54 -14.18
N LEU A 129 -11.68 9.84 -14.03
CA LEU A 129 -12.42 10.77 -13.19
C LEU A 129 -12.90 12.03 -13.94
N GLY A 130 -12.49 12.22 -15.20
CA GLY A 130 -12.79 13.45 -15.95
C GLY A 130 -12.06 14.69 -15.39
N LEU A 131 -11.00 14.50 -14.63
CA LEU A 131 -10.23 15.59 -14.03
C LEU A 131 -9.06 16.01 -14.93
N ASP A 132 -8.93 17.29 -15.20
CA ASP A 132 -7.75 17.82 -15.86
C ASP A 132 -6.51 17.53 -15.02
N HIS A 133 -5.46 17.05 -15.69
CA HIS A 133 -4.19 16.76 -15.05
C HIS A 133 -3.02 17.01 -16.01
N ALA A 134 -1.84 17.17 -15.45
CA ALA A 134 -0.59 17.16 -16.17
C ALA A 134 0.25 15.96 -15.75
N ASP A 135 0.85 15.26 -16.73
CA ASP A 135 1.98 14.37 -16.46
C ASP A 135 3.21 15.21 -16.20
N VAL A 136 3.85 14.97 -15.07
CA VAL A 136 5.04 15.72 -14.64
C VAL A 136 6.15 14.76 -14.24
N ASP A 137 7.39 15.16 -14.52
CA ASP A 137 8.59 14.45 -14.10
C ASP A 137 9.25 15.18 -12.92
N ILE A 138 9.35 14.48 -11.79
CA ILE A 138 9.96 15.02 -10.57
C ILE A 138 11.43 14.59 -10.55
N PRO A 139 12.39 15.52 -10.45
CA PRO A 139 13.81 15.17 -10.34
C PRO A 139 14.09 14.43 -9.03
N GLY A 140 14.22 13.10 -9.11
CA GLY A 140 14.57 12.22 -8.00
C GLY A 140 16.07 11.89 -7.95
N GLU A 141 16.48 11.23 -6.86
CA GLU A 141 17.88 10.82 -6.64
C GLU A 141 18.39 9.85 -7.71
N LEU A 142 17.54 8.94 -8.19
CA LEU A 142 17.91 7.89 -9.16
C LEU A 142 17.50 8.24 -10.60
N GLY A 143 16.82 9.36 -10.82
CA GLY A 143 16.29 9.79 -12.10
C GLY A 143 14.90 10.41 -11.97
N ALA A 144 14.26 10.69 -13.12
CA ALA A 144 12.93 11.28 -13.16
C ALA A 144 11.87 10.34 -12.58
N LEU A 145 11.01 10.88 -11.74
CA LEU A 145 9.89 10.18 -11.10
C LEU A 145 8.59 10.67 -11.74
N PRO A 146 7.86 9.83 -12.47
CA PRO A 146 6.59 10.22 -13.07
C PRO A 146 5.54 10.53 -12.00
N ALA A 147 4.80 11.61 -12.17
CA ALA A 147 3.68 11.93 -11.30
C ALA A 147 2.51 12.51 -12.09
N TRP A 148 1.31 12.44 -11.52
CA TRP A 148 0.16 13.20 -12.00
C TRP A 148 -0.04 14.41 -11.12
N PHE A 149 -0.18 15.56 -11.75
CA PHE A 149 -0.53 16.80 -11.08
C PHE A 149 -1.95 17.20 -11.48
N VAL A 150 -2.88 17.20 -10.52
CA VAL A 150 -4.24 17.73 -10.68
C VAL A 150 -4.26 19.11 -10.04
N PRO A 151 -4.59 20.18 -10.80
CA PRO A 151 -4.56 21.54 -10.28
C PRO A 151 -5.66 21.79 -9.23
N GLY A 152 -5.41 22.75 -8.36
CA GLY A 152 -6.34 23.24 -7.35
C GLY A 152 -6.05 24.70 -7.01
N ALA A 153 -6.94 25.33 -6.27
CA ALA A 153 -6.84 26.77 -5.96
C ALA A 153 -6.17 27.07 -4.61
N ARG A 154 -5.82 26.02 -3.83
CA ARG A 154 -5.17 26.20 -2.52
C ARG A 154 -3.66 26.26 -2.67
N ASP A 155 -3.00 26.89 -1.73
CA ASP A 155 -1.53 26.89 -1.57
C ASP A 155 -1.02 25.72 -0.71
N THR A 156 -1.93 24.95 -0.07
CA THR A 156 -1.64 23.65 0.53
C THR A 156 -1.90 22.55 -0.47
N TRP A 157 -0.83 21.79 -0.85
CA TRP A 157 -0.95 20.68 -1.78
C TRP A 157 -1.08 19.35 -1.04
N VAL A 158 -1.75 18.39 -1.65
CA VAL A 158 -1.74 17.00 -1.16
C VAL A 158 -0.81 16.16 -2.05
N ILE A 159 0.24 15.59 -1.45
CA ILE A 159 1.12 14.64 -2.13
C ILE A 159 0.69 13.24 -1.74
N ALA A 160 0.19 12.50 -2.71
CA ALA A 160 -0.33 11.15 -2.55
C ALA A 160 0.71 10.13 -2.97
N VAL A 161 1.03 9.17 -2.08
CA VAL A 161 2.02 8.13 -2.33
C VAL A 161 1.46 6.76 -1.93
N HIS A 162 1.37 5.88 -2.92
CA HIS A 162 0.83 4.52 -2.76
C HIS A 162 1.80 3.59 -2.04
N GLY A 163 1.34 2.38 -1.75
CA GLY A 163 2.10 1.36 -1.07
C GLY A 163 2.50 0.17 -1.94
N LEU A 164 3.00 -0.86 -1.26
CA LEU A 164 3.47 -2.09 -1.88
C LEU A 164 2.35 -2.78 -2.68
N GLY A 165 2.64 -3.23 -3.90
CA GLY A 165 1.71 -3.94 -4.76
C GLY A 165 0.65 -3.08 -5.44
N THR A 166 0.60 -1.77 -5.17
CA THR A 166 -0.28 -0.80 -5.83
C THR A 166 0.51 0.17 -6.71
N THR A 167 -0.16 1.12 -7.32
CA THR A 167 0.42 2.15 -8.19
C THR A 167 -0.15 3.52 -7.82
N ARG A 168 0.35 4.61 -8.43
CA ARG A 168 -0.20 5.96 -8.26
C ARG A 168 -1.71 6.06 -8.56
N GLU A 169 -2.29 5.07 -9.24
CA GLU A 169 -3.74 4.98 -9.48
C GLU A 169 -4.55 4.93 -8.18
N LEU A 170 -3.98 4.38 -7.10
CA LEU A 170 -4.66 4.31 -5.81
C LEU A 170 -5.08 5.69 -5.28
N ALA A 171 -4.30 6.73 -5.60
CA ALA A 171 -4.62 8.11 -5.22
C ALA A 171 -5.94 8.60 -5.81
N MET A 172 -6.38 8.03 -6.94
CA MET A 172 -7.64 8.41 -7.59
C MET A 172 -8.87 8.11 -6.71
N ASN A 173 -8.78 7.18 -5.75
CA ASN A 173 -9.86 6.91 -4.82
C ASN A 173 -10.27 8.16 -4.00
N VAL A 174 -9.32 9.02 -3.67
CA VAL A 174 -9.58 10.25 -2.90
C VAL A 174 -9.39 11.52 -3.73
N MET A 175 -8.92 11.41 -4.95
CA MET A 175 -8.52 12.54 -5.79
C MET A 175 -9.71 13.44 -6.14
N GLU A 176 -10.87 12.86 -6.47
CA GLU A 176 -12.09 13.63 -6.72
C GLU A 176 -12.54 14.42 -5.47
N PHE A 177 -12.49 13.81 -4.29
CA PHE A 177 -12.79 14.49 -3.03
C PHE A 177 -11.83 15.66 -2.78
N LEU A 178 -10.53 15.45 -2.97
CA LEU A 178 -9.51 16.49 -2.78
C LEU A 178 -9.68 17.64 -3.78
N HIS A 179 -9.95 17.32 -5.05
CA HIS A 179 -10.20 18.31 -6.10
C HIS A 179 -11.45 19.15 -5.82
N ARG A 180 -12.57 18.53 -5.41
CA ARG A 180 -13.78 19.26 -4.98
C ARG A 180 -13.52 20.21 -3.81
N ASN A 181 -12.56 19.86 -2.95
CA ASN A 181 -12.10 20.72 -1.85
C ASN A 181 -10.97 21.67 -2.25
N ARG A 182 -10.69 21.79 -3.57
CA ARG A 182 -9.74 22.74 -4.19
C ARG A 182 -8.27 22.51 -3.84
N PHE A 183 -7.88 21.33 -3.37
CA PHE A 183 -6.48 20.98 -3.17
C PHE A 183 -5.80 20.63 -4.50
N PRO A 184 -4.64 21.22 -4.82
CA PRO A 184 -3.75 20.62 -5.81
C PRO A 184 -3.29 19.25 -5.32
N VAL A 185 -3.33 18.23 -6.21
CA VAL A 185 -2.95 16.86 -5.88
C VAL A 185 -1.79 16.41 -6.73
N LEU A 186 -0.74 15.92 -6.10
CA LEU A 186 0.43 15.32 -6.75
C LEU A 186 0.48 13.83 -6.43
N ALA A 187 0.11 12.97 -7.39
CA ALA A 187 0.14 11.51 -7.24
C ALA A 187 1.45 10.95 -7.78
N LEU A 188 2.32 10.48 -6.89
CA LEU A 188 3.70 10.08 -7.17
C LEU A 188 3.82 8.61 -7.57
N ALA A 189 4.57 8.33 -8.64
CA ALA A 189 5.23 7.05 -8.86
C ALA A 189 6.68 7.15 -8.35
N TYR A 190 7.07 6.26 -7.45
CA TYR A 190 8.41 6.27 -6.86
C TYR A 190 9.29 5.16 -7.45
N ARG A 191 10.56 5.12 -7.05
CA ARG A 191 11.53 4.11 -7.54
C ARG A 191 10.98 2.69 -7.48
N GLY A 192 11.08 1.98 -8.59
CA GLY A 192 10.56 0.62 -8.75
C GLY A 192 9.21 0.53 -9.47
N ASP A 193 8.47 1.62 -9.58
CA ASP A 193 7.22 1.69 -10.33
C ASP A 193 7.42 1.68 -11.83
N LEU A 194 6.33 1.47 -12.56
CA LEU A 194 6.33 1.55 -14.01
C LEU A 194 6.70 2.97 -14.47
N GLY A 195 7.73 3.08 -15.29
CA GLY A 195 8.24 4.35 -15.79
C GLY A 195 9.18 5.07 -14.83
N ALA A 196 9.27 4.67 -13.57
CA ALA A 196 10.21 5.22 -12.60
C ALA A 196 11.56 4.48 -12.60
N PRO A 197 12.65 5.13 -12.16
CA PRO A 197 13.96 4.48 -12.07
C PRO A 197 13.93 3.33 -11.05
N ARG A 198 14.79 2.35 -11.26
CA ARG A 198 14.96 1.22 -10.33
C ARG A 198 16.26 1.36 -9.55
N ARG A 199 16.25 0.89 -8.32
CA ARG A 199 17.47 0.73 -7.52
C ARG A 199 18.39 -0.30 -8.16
N PRO A 200 19.72 -0.17 -7.99
CA PRO A 200 20.69 -1.16 -8.49
C PRO A 200 20.46 -2.58 -7.93
N ASP A 201 19.96 -2.71 -6.69
CA ASP A 201 19.63 -3.98 -6.06
C ASP A 201 18.28 -4.56 -6.53
N GLY A 202 17.44 -3.76 -7.21
CA GLY A 202 16.12 -4.14 -7.70
C GLY A 202 15.12 -4.47 -6.58
N LEU A 203 15.36 -4.02 -5.34
CA LEU A 203 14.56 -4.35 -4.17
C LEU A 203 13.74 -3.15 -3.69
N ASN A 204 12.58 -3.45 -3.13
CA ASN A 204 11.80 -2.50 -2.35
C ASN A 204 12.28 -2.55 -0.89
N HIS A 205 12.56 -1.40 -0.30
CA HIS A 205 12.99 -1.26 1.09
C HIS A 205 11.84 -0.86 2.02
N LEU A 206 10.60 -1.12 1.62
CA LEU A 206 9.38 -0.96 2.42
C LEU A 206 9.17 0.47 2.96
N GLY A 207 9.58 1.46 2.17
CA GLY A 207 9.47 2.89 2.50
C GLY A 207 10.67 3.46 3.25
N GLU A 208 11.58 2.61 3.74
CA GLU A 208 12.72 3.02 4.57
C GLU A 208 13.77 3.82 3.81
N THR A 209 13.85 3.68 2.50
CA THR A 209 14.73 4.44 1.61
C THR A 209 13.98 5.20 0.52
N GLU A 210 12.79 4.73 0.13
CA GLU A 210 11.94 5.30 -0.89
C GLU A 210 11.39 6.68 -0.48
N TRP A 211 11.38 7.02 0.81
CA TRP A 211 10.97 8.34 1.29
C TRP A 211 11.75 9.50 0.66
N ARG A 212 12.98 9.26 0.13
CA ARG A 212 13.75 10.28 -0.59
C ARG A 212 13.08 10.72 -1.89
N ASP A 213 12.29 9.84 -2.52
CA ASP A 213 11.50 10.19 -3.69
C ASP A 213 10.30 11.06 -3.30
N LEU A 214 9.68 10.77 -2.16
CA LEU A 214 8.64 11.63 -1.59
C LEU A 214 9.22 13.00 -1.18
N ASP A 215 10.43 13.04 -0.62
CA ASP A 215 11.14 14.29 -0.33
C ASP A 215 11.43 15.11 -1.63
N ALA A 216 11.75 14.43 -2.74
CA ALA A 216 11.85 15.09 -4.04
C ALA A 216 10.50 15.67 -4.49
N ALA A 217 9.39 14.96 -4.23
CA ALA A 217 8.05 15.47 -4.52
C ALA A 217 7.67 16.67 -3.65
N ILE A 218 8.07 16.70 -2.38
CA ILE A 218 7.90 17.88 -1.51
C ILE A 218 8.67 19.07 -2.08
N ARG A 219 9.93 18.88 -2.47
CA ARG A 219 10.75 19.94 -3.12
C ARG A 219 10.12 20.44 -4.41
N TYR A 220 9.60 19.53 -5.23
CA TYR A 220 8.89 19.87 -6.45
C TYR A 220 7.65 20.72 -6.16
N ALA A 221 6.79 20.30 -5.24
CA ALA A 221 5.57 21.02 -4.88
C ALA A 221 5.88 22.45 -4.37
N VAL A 222 6.85 22.59 -3.47
CA VAL A 222 7.26 23.91 -2.93
C VAL A 222 7.82 24.83 -4.02
N ARG A 223 8.63 24.32 -4.95
CA ARG A 223 9.16 25.10 -6.09
C ARG A 223 8.06 25.54 -7.06
N ASN A 224 6.95 24.79 -7.12
CA ASN A 224 5.82 25.08 -8.01
C ASN A 224 4.66 25.76 -7.27
N GLY A 225 4.91 26.37 -6.10
CA GLY A 225 3.97 27.28 -5.44
C GLY A 225 3.27 26.74 -4.20
N ALA A 226 3.53 25.48 -3.80
CA ALA A 226 2.99 25.00 -2.53
C ALA A 226 3.62 25.74 -1.34
N ARG A 227 2.80 26.35 -0.50
CA ARG A 227 3.25 26.91 0.79
C ARG A 227 3.39 25.85 1.85
N GLN A 228 2.44 24.91 1.85
CA GLN A 228 2.40 23.75 2.74
C GLN A 228 2.06 22.50 1.94
N VAL A 229 2.39 21.34 2.47
CA VAL A 229 1.99 20.05 1.91
C VAL A 229 1.39 19.15 2.98
N VAL A 230 0.35 18.42 2.62
CA VAL A 230 -0.15 17.27 3.37
C VAL A 230 0.33 16.01 2.66
N LEU A 231 0.92 15.09 3.39
CA LEU A 231 1.38 13.81 2.84
C LEU A 231 0.32 12.74 3.09
N HIS A 232 -0.24 12.18 2.02
CA HIS A 232 -1.21 11.10 2.08
C HIS A 232 -0.56 9.81 1.60
N GLY A 233 -0.25 8.91 2.52
CA GLY A 233 0.44 7.66 2.25
C GLY A 233 -0.37 6.42 2.58
N TRP A 234 -0.31 5.40 1.71
CA TRP A 234 -0.85 4.07 1.94
C TRP A 234 0.26 3.07 2.22
N SER A 235 0.09 2.19 3.19
CA SER A 235 1.02 1.09 3.46
C SER A 235 2.46 1.58 3.64
N THR A 236 3.38 1.15 2.79
CA THR A 236 4.78 1.63 2.75
C THR A 236 4.88 3.11 2.36
N GLY A 237 3.92 3.65 1.60
CA GLY A 237 3.83 5.08 1.35
C GLY A 237 3.57 5.88 2.62
N ALA A 238 2.86 5.33 3.60
CA ALA A 238 2.70 5.93 4.92
C ALA A 238 4.02 5.92 5.72
N THR A 239 4.84 4.87 5.58
CA THR A 239 6.21 4.86 6.12
C THR A 239 7.06 5.97 5.49
N MET A 240 6.96 6.14 4.16
CA MET A 240 7.64 7.23 3.45
C MET A 240 7.20 8.60 3.98
N ALA A 241 5.91 8.80 4.21
CA ALA A 241 5.37 10.05 4.73
C ALA A 241 5.91 10.37 6.15
N LEU A 242 5.93 9.38 7.04
CA LEU A 242 6.51 9.52 8.39
C LEU A 242 8.01 9.84 8.32
N ARG A 243 8.77 9.14 7.47
CA ARG A 243 10.20 9.38 7.26
C ARG A 243 10.47 10.77 6.68
N ALA A 244 9.71 11.20 5.70
CA ALA A 244 9.84 12.52 5.11
C ALA A 244 9.53 13.62 6.13
N ALA A 245 8.46 13.46 6.93
CA ALA A 245 8.13 14.40 8.00
C ALA A 245 9.21 14.51 9.09
N ALA A 246 9.94 13.43 9.34
CA ALA A 246 11.03 13.42 10.32
C ALA A 246 12.37 13.94 9.76
N HIS A 247 12.70 13.61 8.51
CA HIS A 247 14.06 13.74 7.98
C HIS A 247 14.21 14.68 6.79
N SER A 248 13.10 15.13 6.14
CA SER A 248 13.19 16.09 5.04
C SER A 248 13.80 17.42 5.49
N GLY A 249 14.61 18.01 4.65
CA GLY A 249 15.07 19.38 4.82
C GLY A 249 13.93 20.42 4.73
N LEU A 250 12.78 20.00 4.18
CA LEU A 250 11.56 20.80 4.07
C LEU A 250 10.44 20.31 5.00
N ARG A 251 10.76 19.57 6.06
CA ARG A 251 9.77 19.06 7.02
C ARG A 251 8.85 20.16 7.60
N ASP A 252 9.36 21.38 7.74
CA ASP A 252 8.58 22.53 8.23
C ASP A 252 7.50 22.98 7.21
N ARG A 253 7.55 22.49 5.99
CA ARG A 253 6.51 22.66 4.97
C ARG A 253 5.45 21.56 5.00
N VAL A 254 5.65 20.51 5.80
CA VAL A 254 4.67 19.44 5.98
C VAL A 254 3.72 19.86 7.10
N SER A 255 2.45 20.11 6.77
CA SER A 255 1.44 20.57 7.71
C SER A 255 0.58 19.45 8.30
N GLY A 256 0.58 18.26 7.69
CA GLY A 256 -0.21 17.12 8.18
C GLY A 256 0.11 15.82 7.46
N LEU A 257 -0.22 14.70 8.13
CA LEU A 257 -0.08 13.36 7.60
C LEU A 257 -1.43 12.66 7.55
N VAL A 258 -1.73 11.99 6.44
CA VAL A 258 -2.83 11.03 6.31
C VAL A 258 -2.21 9.67 6.02
N LEU A 259 -2.40 8.72 6.92
CA LEU A 259 -1.73 7.42 6.91
C LEU A 259 -2.77 6.31 6.85
N ASP A 260 -2.89 5.64 5.71
CA ASP A 260 -3.78 4.49 5.53
C ASP A 260 -2.99 3.20 5.67
N SER A 261 -3.38 2.34 6.62
CA SER A 261 -2.74 1.04 6.84
C SER A 261 -1.21 1.10 6.97
N PRO A 262 -0.63 2.01 7.79
CA PRO A 262 0.80 2.27 7.79
C PRO A 262 1.63 1.04 8.16
N VAL A 263 2.68 0.78 7.40
CA VAL A 263 3.70 -0.22 7.73
C VAL A 263 4.66 0.41 8.75
N LEU A 264 4.38 0.21 10.03
CA LEU A 264 5.19 0.75 11.12
C LEU A 264 6.32 -0.20 11.55
N SER A 265 6.21 -1.49 11.24
CA SER A 265 7.22 -2.53 11.44
C SER A 265 7.41 -3.31 10.14
N TRP A 266 8.47 -3.01 9.42
CA TRP A 266 8.77 -3.71 8.16
C TRP A 266 9.06 -5.20 8.37
N GLN A 267 9.68 -5.57 9.49
CA GLN A 267 9.96 -6.98 9.81
C GLN A 267 8.66 -7.78 9.99
N THR A 268 7.69 -7.20 10.68
CA THR A 268 6.39 -7.86 10.92
C THR A 268 5.61 -8.00 9.61
N THR A 269 5.60 -6.97 8.79
CA THR A 269 4.97 -7.00 7.45
C THR A 269 5.64 -8.02 6.55
N LEU A 270 6.97 -8.09 6.54
CA LEU A 270 7.70 -9.10 5.78
C LEU A 270 7.34 -10.52 6.23
N ARG A 271 7.25 -10.77 7.54
CA ARG A 271 6.81 -12.08 8.07
C ARG A 271 5.39 -12.40 7.64
N ALA A 272 4.47 -11.45 7.66
CA ALA A 272 3.08 -11.64 7.23
C ALA A 272 3.00 -12.02 5.75
N LEU A 273 3.70 -11.31 4.87
CA LEU A 273 3.74 -11.60 3.44
C LEU A 273 4.42 -12.93 3.12
N ALA A 274 5.49 -13.27 3.83
CA ALA A 274 6.15 -14.57 3.70
C ALA A 274 5.23 -15.72 4.16
N ALA A 275 4.54 -15.56 5.27
CA ALA A 275 3.57 -16.53 5.77
C ALA A 275 2.41 -16.73 4.78
N ALA A 276 1.90 -15.67 4.16
CA ALA A 276 0.86 -15.74 3.13
C ALA A 276 1.31 -16.53 1.89
N ARG A 277 2.61 -16.58 1.61
CA ARG A 277 3.21 -17.49 0.61
C ARG A 277 3.41 -18.92 1.12
N ARG A 278 2.79 -19.28 2.25
CA ARG A 278 2.91 -20.59 2.90
C ARG A 278 4.34 -20.93 3.34
N THR A 279 5.16 -19.93 3.64
CA THR A 279 6.47 -20.15 4.24
C THR A 279 6.30 -20.75 5.63
N PRO A 280 6.90 -21.90 5.96
CA PRO A 280 6.84 -22.49 7.29
C PRO A 280 7.30 -21.50 8.38
N GLY A 281 6.62 -21.47 9.51
CA GLY A 281 6.87 -20.50 10.59
C GLY A 281 8.33 -20.50 11.09
N VAL A 282 8.96 -21.67 11.12
CA VAL A 282 10.39 -21.84 11.50
C VAL A 282 11.37 -21.13 10.55
N LEU A 283 10.96 -20.85 9.31
CA LEU A 283 11.78 -20.15 8.31
C LEU A 283 11.56 -18.64 8.29
N LEU A 284 10.53 -18.11 8.96
CA LEU A 284 10.24 -16.67 8.97
C LEU A 284 11.38 -15.81 9.55
N PRO A 285 12.13 -16.24 10.61
CA PRO A 285 13.30 -15.52 11.06
C PRO A 285 14.39 -15.43 9.99
N LEU A 286 14.55 -16.48 9.17
CA LEU A 286 15.51 -16.49 8.06
C LEU A 286 15.11 -15.51 6.95
N ALA A 287 13.81 -15.34 6.70
CA ALA A 287 13.31 -14.34 5.76
C ALA A 287 13.70 -12.92 6.19
N VAL A 288 13.56 -12.60 7.48
CA VAL A 288 13.96 -11.31 8.04
C VAL A 288 15.48 -11.11 7.93
N ARG A 289 16.27 -12.10 8.33
CA ARG A 289 17.74 -12.02 8.21
C ARG A 289 18.22 -11.88 6.77
N ALA A 290 17.59 -12.61 5.85
CA ALA A 290 17.89 -12.48 4.43
C ALA A 290 17.53 -11.09 3.90
N ALA A 291 16.41 -10.52 4.33
CA ALA A 291 16.02 -9.15 3.99
C ALA A 291 17.05 -8.14 4.55
N GLN A 292 17.41 -8.25 5.81
CA GLN A 292 18.43 -7.39 6.45
C GLN A 292 19.75 -7.39 5.67
N GLY A 293 20.27 -8.58 5.36
CA GLY A 293 21.54 -8.71 4.62
C GLY A 293 21.47 -8.21 3.16
N ARG A 294 20.26 -8.12 2.58
CA ARG A 294 20.06 -7.66 1.20
C ARG A 294 19.78 -6.16 1.10
N THR A 295 19.11 -5.60 2.09
CA THR A 295 18.66 -4.20 2.09
C THR A 295 19.51 -3.31 3.00
N GLY A 296 20.27 -3.87 3.93
CA GLY A 296 20.99 -3.12 4.96
C GLY A 296 20.06 -2.52 6.05
N LEU A 297 18.81 -2.95 6.11
CA LEU A 297 17.84 -2.48 7.11
C LEU A 297 17.94 -3.35 8.37
N TYR A 298 18.61 -2.87 9.39
CA TYR A 298 18.76 -3.61 10.65
C TYR A 298 17.77 -3.18 11.73
N ASP A 299 17.37 -1.90 11.73
CA ASP A 299 16.32 -1.40 12.62
C ASP A 299 14.92 -1.83 12.14
N ASP A 300 13.94 -1.93 13.05
CA ASP A 300 12.55 -2.24 12.72
C ASP A 300 11.77 -0.99 12.26
N GLY A 301 12.47 -0.08 11.61
CA GLY A 301 11.87 1.11 11.02
C GLY A 301 11.25 2.05 12.05
N VAL A 302 10.04 2.49 11.77
CA VAL A 302 9.29 3.41 12.64
C VAL A 302 8.74 2.76 13.92
N ALA A 303 8.83 1.43 14.09
CA ALA A 303 8.41 0.71 15.30
C ALA A 303 9.52 0.58 16.36
N GLY A 304 10.68 1.19 16.14
CA GLY A 304 11.79 1.21 17.09
C GLY A 304 11.44 1.87 18.45
N PRO A 305 12.32 1.85 19.44
CA PRO A 305 12.00 2.21 20.82
C PRO A 305 11.58 3.68 21.08
N ALA A 306 11.79 4.60 20.13
CA ALA A 306 11.31 5.98 20.22
C ALA A 306 10.95 6.59 18.84
N PRO A 307 10.12 5.92 18.02
CA PRO A 307 9.94 6.31 16.62
C PRO A 307 9.07 7.57 16.45
N PHE A 308 8.35 7.97 17.49
CA PHE A 308 7.30 8.98 17.41
C PHE A 308 7.54 10.23 18.24
N ASP A 309 8.62 10.25 19.03
CA ASP A 309 8.99 11.41 19.88
C ASP A 309 9.29 12.67 19.05
N GLY A 310 9.69 12.48 17.79
CA GLY A 310 9.93 13.55 16.82
C GLY A 310 8.71 14.02 16.01
N LEU A 311 7.56 13.36 16.14
CA LEU A 311 6.37 13.77 15.39
C LEU A 311 5.83 15.10 15.94
N ARG A 312 5.88 16.15 15.14
CA ARG A 312 5.51 17.53 15.51
C ARG A 312 4.35 18.09 14.71
N ILE A 313 3.75 17.25 13.87
CA ILE A 313 2.65 17.63 12.97
C ILE A 313 1.48 16.67 13.18
N PRO A 314 0.24 17.15 13.00
CA PRO A 314 -0.95 16.31 13.18
C PRO A 314 -0.96 15.16 12.16
N ALA A 315 -1.42 14.00 12.59
CA ALA A 315 -1.59 12.82 11.75
C ALA A 315 -2.98 12.20 11.94
N LEU A 316 -3.64 11.91 10.83
CA LEU A 316 -4.85 11.10 10.77
C LEU A 316 -4.46 9.70 10.29
N VAL A 317 -4.72 8.69 11.07
CA VAL A 317 -4.44 7.29 10.75
C VAL A 317 -5.74 6.55 10.51
N PHE A 318 -5.91 5.98 9.33
CA PHE A 318 -6.97 5.02 9.02
C PHE A 318 -6.39 3.62 9.11
N HIS A 319 -6.91 2.79 10.01
CA HIS A 319 -6.43 1.43 10.15
C HIS A 319 -7.47 0.57 10.89
N GLY A 320 -7.40 -0.75 10.72
CA GLY A 320 -8.35 -1.65 11.37
C GLY A 320 -7.78 -3.03 11.72
N PRO A 321 -8.52 -3.80 12.53
CA PRO A 321 -8.07 -5.10 13.05
C PRO A 321 -7.97 -6.19 11.98
N ASP A 322 -8.62 -6.00 10.83
CA ASP A 322 -8.68 -6.99 9.75
C ASP A 322 -7.53 -6.86 8.74
N ASP A 323 -6.59 -5.94 8.98
CA ASP A 323 -5.35 -5.81 8.22
C ASP A 323 -4.40 -6.98 8.55
N THR A 324 -4.19 -7.87 7.56
CA THR A 324 -3.33 -9.05 7.69
C THR A 324 -1.90 -8.82 7.22
N VAL A 325 -1.57 -7.63 6.74
CA VAL A 325 -0.23 -7.26 6.23
C VAL A 325 0.51 -6.39 7.25
N ALA A 326 -0.11 -5.27 7.66
CA ALA A 326 0.44 -4.38 8.67
C ALA A 326 -0.40 -4.50 9.96
N PRO A 327 0.14 -5.05 11.06
CA PRO A 327 -0.65 -5.21 12.27
C PRO A 327 -1.08 -3.87 12.88
N TRP A 328 -2.39 -3.65 12.99
CA TRP A 328 -2.96 -2.39 13.48
C TRP A 328 -2.62 -2.05 14.94
N ARG A 329 -2.12 -3.04 15.72
CA ARG A 329 -1.64 -2.79 17.09
C ARG A 329 -0.57 -1.68 17.16
N PHE A 330 0.26 -1.53 16.11
CA PHE A 330 1.27 -0.48 16.04
C PHE A 330 0.63 0.89 15.85
N SER A 331 -0.43 1.02 15.06
CA SER A 331 -1.18 2.28 14.91
C SER A 331 -1.93 2.64 16.19
N ARG A 332 -2.47 1.66 16.91
CA ARG A 332 -3.02 1.89 18.25
C ARG A 332 -1.97 2.39 19.24
N HIS A 333 -0.79 1.77 19.20
CA HIS A 333 0.31 2.20 20.07
C HIS A 333 0.74 3.63 19.74
N LEU A 334 0.90 3.96 18.45
CA LEU A 334 1.21 5.31 17.98
C LEU A 334 0.19 6.33 18.49
N ALA A 335 -1.11 6.06 18.30
CA ALA A 335 -2.16 6.96 18.75
C ALA A 335 -2.22 7.10 20.29
N ALA A 336 -1.96 6.01 21.01
CA ALA A 336 -1.89 6.04 22.47
C ALA A 336 -0.66 6.79 23.01
N ALA A 337 0.48 6.71 22.31
CA ALA A 337 1.71 7.41 22.67
C ALA A 337 1.66 8.92 22.35
N ARG A 338 0.90 9.31 21.31
CA ARG A 338 0.78 10.70 20.85
C ARG A 338 -0.67 11.12 20.62
N PRO A 339 -1.52 11.09 21.67
CA PRO A 339 -2.94 11.45 21.56
C PRO A 339 -3.15 12.94 21.24
N ASP A 340 -2.14 13.76 21.45
CA ASP A 340 -2.07 15.19 21.12
C ASP A 340 -1.93 15.45 19.61
N MET A 341 -1.33 14.49 18.87
CA MET A 341 -0.97 14.65 17.45
C MET A 341 -1.62 13.62 16.54
N VAL A 342 -2.03 12.47 17.06
CA VAL A 342 -2.47 11.33 16.23
C VAL A 342 -3.93 10.98 16.51
N ALA A 343 -4.77 11.21 15.51
CA ALA A 343 -6.14 10.73 15.49
C ALA A 343 -6.18 9.36 14.78
N LEU A 344 -6.61 8.31 15.46
CA LEU A 344 -6.84 6.99 14.87
C LEU A 344 -8.31 6.80 14.52
N TYR A 345 -8.61 6.67 13.23
CA TYR A 345 -9.91 6.28 12.74
C TYR A 345 -9.93 4.77 12.47
N THR A 346 -10.66 4.02 13.29
CA THR A 346 -10.71 2.55 13.18
C THR A 346 -11.71 2.13 12.11
N VAL A 347 -11.25 1.34 11.12
CA VAL A 347 -12.07 0.80 10.04
C VAL A 347 -12.13 -0.72 10.17
N GLY A 348 -13.31 -1.26 10.48
CA GLY A 348 -13.52 -2.71 10.52
C GLY A 348 -13.79 -3.31 9.15
N LYS A 349 -13.48 -4.60 8.99
CA LYS A 349 -13.72 -5.40 7.78
C LYS A 349 -13.01 -4.87 6.52
N ALA A 350 -12.00 -4.02 6.68
CA ALA A 350 -11.18 -3.51 5.60
C ALA A 350 -9.85 -4.28 5.53
N PRO A 351 -9.43 -4.79 4.37
CA PRO A 351 -8.11 -5.35 4.19
C PRO A 351 -7.06 -4.25 4.11
N HIS A 352 -5.81 -4.65 4.10
CA HIS A 352 -4.65 -3.75 3.99
C HIS A 352 -4.75 -2.76 2.81
N GLY A 353 -4.50 -1.48 3.07
CA GLY A 353 -4.50 -0.42 2.04
C GLY A 353 -5.86 -0.12 1.43
N ALA A 354 -6.96 -0.56 2.05
CA ALA A 354 -8.31 -0.43 1.52
C ALA A 354 -9.30 0.17 2.53
N MET A 355 -8.83 1.04 3.41
CA MET A 355 -9.70 1.64 4.43
C MET A 355 -10.76 2.55 3.80
N TRP A 356 -10.42 3.29 2.75
CA TRP A 356 -11.38 4.06 1.96
C TRP A 356 -12.45 3.15 1.31
N ASN A 357 -12.03 2.00 0.80
CA ASN A 357 -12.93 1.09 0.08
C ASN A 357 -14.08 0.54 0.93
N ALA A 358 -13.84 0.31 2.21
CA ALA A 358 -14.83 -0.25 3.13
C ALA A 358 -16.01 0.72 3.37
N ASP A 359 -15.72 2.02 3.49
CA ASP A 359 -16.71 3.09 3.62
C ASP A 359 -16.13 4.41 3.11
N PRO A 360 -16.25 4.70 1.79
CA PRO A 360 -15.72 5.92 1.20
C PRO A 360 -16.27 7.19 1.84
N GLN A 361 -17.56 7.20 2.20
CA GLN A 361 -18.21 8.40 2.76
C GLN A 361 -17.67 8.72 4.15
N ALA A 362 -17.57 7.75 5.03
CA ALA A 362 -17.04 7.94 6.37
C ALA A 362 -15.55 8.32 6.35
N TYR A 363 -14.78 7.72 5.44
CA TYR A 363 -13.37 8.08 5.22
C TYR A 363 -13.21 9.53 4.77
N GLU A 364 -13.95 9.96 3.75
CA GLU A 364 -13.90 11.34 3.23
C GLU A 364 -14.38 12.36 4.25
N GLU A 365 -15.35 12.02 5.09
CA GLU A 365 -15.81 12.90 6.17
C GLU A 365 -14.75 13.07 7.27
N ALA A 366 -14.07 11.99 7.66
CA ALA A 366 -12.93 12.06 8.59
C ALA A 366 -11.77 12.88 7.99
N LEU A 367 -11.48 12.65 6.70
CA LEU A 367 -10.46 13.39 5.96
C LEU A 367 -10.81 14.88 5.87
N ARG A 368 -12.07 15.24 5.62
CA ARG A 368 -12.53 16.63 5.61
C ARG A 368 -12.27 17.32 6.94
N ARG A 369 -12.68 16.68 8.06
CA ARG A 369 -12.47 17.25 9.41
C ARG A 369 -11.00 17.48 9.71
N PHE A 370 -10.14 16.54 9.30
CA PHE A 370 -8.70 16.65 9.49
C PHE A 370 -8.08 17.77 8.65
N LEU A 371 -8.50 17.90 7.38
CA LEU A 371 -7.92 18.88 6.45
C LEU A 371 -8.42 20.31 6.72
N THR A 372 -9.62 20.50 7.30
CA THR A 372 -10.22 21.82 7.50
C THR A 372 -9.30 22.81 8.23
N PRO A 373 -8.63 22.49 9.34
CA PRO A 373 -7.71 23.40 10.01
C PRO A 373 -6.37 23.60 9.28
N LEU A 374 -6.09 22.82 8.22
CA LEU A 374 -4.85 22.89 7.43
C LEU A 374 -5.05 23.63 6.08
N MET A 375 -6.25 24.18 5.89
CA MET A 375 -6.64 24.88 4.65
C MET A 375 -6.18 26.32 4.62
#